data_3969337e07bec711a9f6627503ed1d83
#
_entry.id   3969337e07bec711a9f6627503ed1d83
#
_cell.length_a   1.000
_cell.length_b   1.000
_cell.length_c   1.000
_cell.angle_alpha   90.00
_cell.angle_beta   90.00
_cell.angle_gamma   90.00
#
_symmetry.space_group_name_H-M   'P 1'
#
loop_
_entity.id
_entity.type
_entity.pdbx_description
1 polymer ?
#
loop_
_entity_poly.entity_id
_entity_poly.type
_entity_poly.pdbx_seq_one_letter_code
_entity_poly.pdbx_strand_id
1 'polypeptide(L)'
;RDVLGSRGLGDVYKRQRKIMPSVKHSSEYSEKFNIFLSFLAENKFLHIIIWKFFDRMGETMDRVKKMIHTDYAYRSGLSGQNVTVAVMDTGIVAHPDFEDRIIYFHDFCYGRKEMYDDNGHGTHVSGIIAGNGKMSEQYLKDTAHKVRIYSGVAPKCRIIMLKVLDENGNGNTKKVLDAVMWVKENRERYHIKILNISVGMLPGAGVEEQRKLLYAIDELWDAGIMVVAAAGNNGPKENTVTIPGISRKVLTVGSSDDDTYDRGRKVLKTGYSGRGPTACCIVKPEILAPGTGITSCSKDKSGYQVKSGTSMAAPVVSGALALAFEKYPSFTPAEMKLRLYERAYPRSAQLGRIGWGMIHVDHLVR
;
A
#
# COMPACT_ATOMS: atom_id res chain seq x y z
N ARG A 1 -17.82 2.90 21.74
CA ARG A 1 -17.56 3.46 20.37
C ARG A 1 -16.12 3.15 20.03
N ASP A 2 -15.90 1.98 19.44
CA ASP A 2 -14.57 1.50 19.12
C ASP A 2 -14.11 2.11 17.79
N VAL A 3 -13.12 2.99 17.85
CA VAL A 3 -12.53 3.65 16.67
C VAL A 3 -11.32 2.85 16.23
N LEU A 4 -11.39 2.33 15.02
CA LEU A 4 -10.25 1.69 14.35
C LEU A 4 -9.15 2.72 14.10
N GLY A 5 -8.04 2.58 14.77
CA GLY A 5 -6.78 3.08 14.25
C GLY A 5 -6.32 4.47 14.59
N SER A 6 -6.80 5.11 15.69
CA SER A 6 -6.33 6.46 16.02
C SER A 6 -4.84 6.56 16.40
N ARG A 7 -4.20 5.48 16.83
CA ARG A 7 -2.77 5.52 17.24
C ARG A 7 -1.78 5.07 16.17
N GLY A 8 -2.14 4.14 15.30
CA GLY A 8 -1.22 3.66 14.26
C GLY A 8 -1.02 4.64 13.10
N LEU A 9 -2.11 5.11 12.51
CA LEU A 9 -2.07 6.10 11.41
C LEU A 9 -1.82 7.52 11.94
N GLY A 10 -2.42 7.90 13.07
CA GLY A 10 -2.22 9.21 13.69
C GLY A 10 -0.76 9.46 14.10
N ASP A 11 -0.02 8.44 14.56
CA ASP A 11 1.38 8.58 14.95
C ASP A 11 2.34 8.63 13.75
N VAL A 12 2.03 7.94 12.66
CA VAL A 12 2.76 8.10 11.39
C VAL A 12 2.56 9.53 10.85
N TYR A 13 1.33 10.05 10.88
CA TYR A 13 1.05 11.42 10.46
C TYR A 13 1.61 12.48 11.43
N LYS A 14 1.56 12.26 12.73
CA LYS A 14 2.19 13.17 13.72
C LYS A 14 3.71 13.16 13.60
N ARG A 15 4.33 12.02 13.33
CA ARG A 15 5.77 11.94 13.08
C ARG A 15 6.16 12.54 11.72
N GLN A 16 5.33 12.42 10.69
CA GLN A 16 5.52 13.11 9.41
C GLN A 16 5.36 14.64 9.55
N ARG A 17 4.43 15.14 10.39
CA ARG A 17 4.29 16.58 10.71
C ARG A 17 5.47 17.15 11.49
N LYS A 18 6.13 16.36 12.35
CA LYS A 18 7.35 16.81 13.06
C LYS A 18 8.57 16.97 12.16
N ILE A 19 8.52 16.45 10.94
CA ILE A 19 9.57 16.60 9.93
C ILE A 19 9.39 17.89 9.10
N MET A 20 8.20 18.51 9.14
CA MET A 20 7.97 19.86 8.61
C MET A 20 8.00 20.89 9.75
N PRO A 21 8.72 22.02 9.61
CA PRO A 21 8.66 23.09 10.62
C PRO A 21 7.19 23.55 10.76
N SER A 22 6.74 23.72 11.99
CA SER A 22 5.39 24.15 12.33
C SER A 22 5.10 25.54 11.73
N VAL A 23 4.38 25.57 10.62
CA VAL A 23 3.77 26.80 10.10
C VAL A 23 2.41 26.91 10.78
N LYS A 24 2.26 27.88 11.67
CA LYS A 24 0.99 28.25 12.29
C LYS A 24 0.00 28.67 11.20
N HIS A 25 -1.16 28.03 11.17
CA HIS A 25 -2.25 28.36 10.26
C HIS A 25 -2.75 29.79 10.50
N SER A 26 -2.57 30.66 9.52
CA SER A 26 -3.46 31.80 9.31
C SER A 26 -4.12 31.65 7.92
N SER A 27 -5.36 32.07 7.78
CA SER A 27 -6.16 32.03 6.54
C SER A 27 -5.44 32.69 5.34
N GLU A 28 -4.62 33.67 5.62
CA GLU A 28 -3.81 34.42 4.66
C GLU A 28 -2.71 33.59 3.98
N TYR A 29 -2.20 32.54 4.64
CA TYR A 29 -1.21 31.61 4.05
C TYR A 29 -1.86 30.60 3.10
N SER A 30 -3.10 30.21 3.37
CA SER A 30 -3.86 29.31 2.49
C SER A 30 -4.18 29.98 1.16
N GLU A 31 -4.56 31.25 1.18
CA GLU A 31 -4.85 32.01 -0.04
C GLU A 31 -3.60 32.31 -0.86
N LYS A 32 -2.52 32.72 -0.23
CA LYS A 32 -1.20 32.92 -0.87
C LYS A 32 -0.62 31.60 -1.41
N PHE A 33 -0.86 30.49 -0.72
CA PHE A 33 -0.44 29.15 -1.18
C PHE A 33 -1.27 28.69 -2.39
N ASN A 34 -2.56 28.98 -2.42
CA ASN A 34 -3.41 28.67 -3.58
C ASN A 34 -3.11 29.57 -4.79
N ILE A 35 -2.80 30.83 -4.59
CA ILE A 35 -2.31 31.75 -5.63
C ILE A 35 -0.92 31.30 -6.12
N PHE A 36 -0.06 30.84 -5.24
CA PHE A 36 1.22 30.25 -5.58
C PHE A 36 1.06 28.95 -6.37
N LEU A 37 0.11 28.08 -6.01
CA LEU A 37 -0.21 26.86 -6.76
C LEU A 37 -0.80 27.15 -8.15
N SER A 38 -1.67 28.17 -8.29
CA SER A 38 -2.18 28.58 -9.60
C SER A 38 -1.09 29.23 -10.48
N PHE A 39 -0.22 30.05 -9.89
CA PHE A 39 0.96 30.57 -10.57
C PHE A 39 1.96 29.46 -10.96
N LEU A 40 2.02 28.37 -10.17
CA LEU A 40 2.80 27.18 -10.49
C LEU A 40 2.22 26.39 -11.68
N ALA A 41 0.89 26.31 -11.79
CA ALA A 41 0.23 25.61 -12.88
C ALA A 41 0.52 26.23 -14.26
N GLU A 42 0.82 27.52 -14.30
CA GLU A 42 1.13 28.26 -15.52
C GLU A 42 2.65 28.29 -15.85
N ASN A 43 3.52 27.91 -14.89
CA ASN A 43 4.96 28.09 -15.05
C ASN A 43 5.70 26.74 -15.12
N LYS A 44 5.87 26.20 -16.34
CA LYS A 44 6.57 24.93 -16.62
C LYS A 44 7.95 24.81 -15.93
N PHE A 45 8.64 25.93 -15.72
CA PHE A 45 9.98 25.94 -15.11
C PHE A 45 9.95 25.65 -13.59
N LEU A 46 8.92 26.11 -12.90
CA LEU A 46 8.77 25.94 -11.47
C LEU A 46 8.27 24.53 -11.13
N HIS A 47 7.43 23.92 -12.00
CA HIS A 47 7.09 22.50 -11.95
C HIS A 47 8.35 21.62 -11.99
N ILE A 48 9.33 21.96 -12.83
CA ILE A 48 10.61 21.24 -12.95
C ILE A 48 11.42 21.33 -11.65
N ILE A 49 11.42 22.49 -10.98
CA ILE A 49 12.14 22.69 -9.71
C ILE A 49 11.50 21.88 -8.59
N ILE A 50 10.18 21.89 -8.49
CA ILE A 50 9.43 21.09 -7.50
C ILE A 50 9.64 19.61 -7.77
N TRP A 51 9.57 19.16 -9.01
CA TRP A 51 9.85 17.79 -9.42
C TRP A 51 11.29 17.35 -9.08
N LYS A 52 12.30 18.19 -9.35
CA LYS A 52 13.69 17.92 -8.93
C LYS A 52 13.84 17.84 -7.40
N PHE A 53 13.03 18.58 -6.67
CA PHE A 53 13.00 18.52 -5.21
C PHE A 53 12.39 17.19 -4.71
N PHE A 54 11.30 16.74 -5.32
CA PHE A 54 10.68 15.44 -5.02
C PHE A 54 11.55 14.26 -5.46
N ASP A 55 12.22 14.34 -6.60
CA ASP A 55 13.15 13.30 -7.10
C ASP A 55 14.36 13.08 -6.16
N ARG A 56 14.72 14.11 -5.39
CA ARG A 56 15.76 14.01 -4.34
C ARG A 56 15.24 13.47 -3.01
N MET A 57 13.93 13.47 -2.79
CA MET A 57 13.32 13.20 -1.47
C MET A 57 12.68 11.83 -1.32
N GLY A 58 12.36 11.14 -2.39
CA GLY A 58 11.68 9.85 -2.36
C GLY A 58 12.42 8.77 -3.14
N GLU A 59 12.29 7.53 -2.71
CA GLU A 59 12.77 6.39 -3.45
C GLU A 59 11.75 6.00 -4.51
N THR A 60 12.22 5.85 -5.74
CA THR A 60 11.34 5.61 -6.88
C THR A 60 10.84 4.18 -6.93
N MET A 61 9.70 3.95 -7.60
CA MET A 61 9.19 2.62 -7.88
C MET A 61 10.18 1.75 -8.66
N ASP A 62 11.11 2.34 -9.42
CA ASP A 62 12.20 1.59 -10.08
C ASP A 62 13.14 0.93 -9.08
N ARG A 63 13.46 1.61 -7.96
CA ARG A 63 14.21 0.98 -6.86
C ARG A 63 13.41 -0.16 -6.25
N VAL A 64 12.12 0.04 -5.98
CA VAL A 64 11.25 -1.02 -5.44
C VAL A 64 11.28 -2.23 -6.36
N LYS A 65 11.03 -2.04 -7.66
CA LYS A 65 11.02 -3.12 -8.66
C LYS A 65 12.36 -3.86 -8.74
N LYS A 66 13.49 -3.13 -8.69
CA LYS A 66 14.83 -3.74 -8.65
C LYS A 66 15.02 -4.55 -7.38
N MET A 67 14.61 -4.04 -6.23
CA MET A 67 14.75 -4.74 -4.95
C MET A 67 13.92 -6.02 -4.86
N ILE A 68 12.75 -6.06 -5.50
CA ILE A 68 11.89 -7.24 -5.55
C ILE A 68 12.10 -8.10 -6.80
N HIS A 69 13.07 -7.74 -7.66
CA HIS A 69 13.47 -8.47 -8.87
C HIS A 69 12.30 -8.77 -9.80
N THR A 70 11.81 -7.75 -10.53
CA THR A 70 10.68 -7.90 -11.49
C THR A 70 11.10 -8.08 -12.95
N ASP A 71 12.39 -8.04 -13.24
CA ASP A 71 12.92 -7.95 -14.61
C ASP A 71 12.50 -9.13 -15.51
N TYR A 72 12.53 -10.36 -14.98
CA TYR A 72 12.10 -11.52 -15.72
C TYR A 72 10.59 -11.53 -15.94
N ALA A 73 9.81 -11.19 -14.91
CA ALA A 73 8.36 -11.11 -15.00
C ALA A 73 7.92 -10.17 -16.14
N TYR A 74 8.47 -8.96 -16.18
CA TYR A 74 8.14 -7.97 -17.23
C TYR A 74 8.63 -8.40 -18.61
N ARG A 75 9.83 -8.97 -18.73
CA ARG A 75 10.32 -9.52 -20.01
C ARG A 75 9.48 -10.71 -20.50
N SER A 76 8.84 -11.42 -19.59
CA SER A 76 7.89 -12.50 -19.90
C SER A 76 6.48 -12.00 -20.24
N GLY A 77 6.28 -10.67 -20.30
CA GLY A 77 5.02 -10.04 -20.66
C GLY A 77 4.02 -9.89 -19.49
N LEU A 78 4.40 -10.30 -18.27
CA LEU A 78 3.52 -10.19 -17.10
C LEU A 78 3.36 -8.72 -16.69
N SER A 79 2.12 -8.32 -16.37
CA SER A 79 1.76 -6.94 -16.07
C SER A 79 0.59 -6.83 -15.07
N GLY A 80 0.06 -7.96 -14.57
CA GLY A 80 -1.14 -8.06 -13.74
C GLY A 80 -2.43 -8.09 -14.55
N GLN A 81 -2.35 -8.36 -15.87
CA GLN A 81 -3.52 -8.38 -16.74
C GLN A 81 -4.53 -9.45 -16.30
N ASN A 82 -5.83 -9.12 -16.37
CA ASN A 82 -6.95 -9.97 -15.95
C ASN A 82 -7.01 -10.32 -14.44
N VAL A 83 -6.15 -9.72 -13.61
CA VAL A 83 -6.21 -9.86 -12.16
C VAL A 83 -6.90 -8.64 -11.55
N THR A 84 -7.84 -8.87 -10.64
CA THR A 84 -8.50 -7.82 -9.87
C THR A 84 -7.99 -7.83 -8.43
N VAL A 85 -7.56 -6.66 -7.96
CA VAL A 85 -7.16 -6.41 -6.58
C VAL A 85 -8.22 -5.52 -5.92
N ALA A 86 -8.86 -6.01 -4.88
CA ALA A 86 -9.67 -5.18 -4.00
C ALA A 86 -8.76 -4.49 -2.96
N VAL A 87 -9.00 -3.20 -2.72
CA VAL A 87 -8.25 -2.39 -1.75
C VAL A 87 -9.23 -1.83 -0.73
N MET A 88 -9.01 -2.12 0.55
CA MET A 88 -9.74 -1.51 1.67
C MET A 88 -8.91 -0.37 2.25
N ASP A 89 -9.37 0.89 2.06
CA ASP A 89 -8.57 2.07 2.42
C ASP A 89 -9.43 3.35 2.55
N THR A 90 -8.82 4.53 2.42
CA THR A 90 -9.44 5.86 2.56
C THR A 90 -10.22 6.32 1.32
N GLY A 91 -10.12 5.63 0.20
CA GLY A 91 -10.74 6.00 -1.08
C GLY A 91 -9.74 6.01 -2.22
N ILE A 92 -10.18 6.47 -3.39
CA ILE A 92 -9.37 6.60 -4.60
C ILE A 92 -9.87 7.75 -5.46
N VAL A 93 -8.97 8.45 -6.12
CA VAL A 93 -9.33 9.46 -7.14
C VAL A 93 -9.02 8.94 -8.54
N ALA A 94 -9.68 9.51 -9.55
CA ALA A 94 -9.42 9.24 -10.95
C ALA A 94 -8.08 9.88 -11.39
N HIS A 95 -6.97 9.31 -10.91
CA HIS A 95 -5.64 9.71 -11.32
C HIS A 95 -5.33 9.15 -12.73
N PRO A 96 -4.63 9.90 -13.62
CA PRO A 96 -4.32 9.46 -14.99
C PRO A 96 -3.66 8.09 -15.09
N ASP A 97 -2.88 7.71 -14.08
CA ASP A 97 -2.18 6.42 -14.05
C ASP A 97 -3.12 5.21 -13.88
N PHE A 98 -4.36 5.41 -13.54
CA PHE A 98 -5.33 4.30 -13.43
C PHE A 98 -6.13 4.11 -14.72
N GLU A 99 -6.34 5.15 -15.52
CA GLU A 99 -7.20 5.12 -16.70
C GLU A 99 -8.59 4.53 -16.36
N ASP A 100 -9.04 3.50 -17.07
CA ASP A 100 -10.31 2.77 -16.88
C ASP A 100 -10.19 1.56 -15.94
N ARG A 101 -9.04 1.36 -15.29
CA ARG A 101 -8.76 0.16 -14.46
C ARG A 101 -9.30 0.22 -13.03
N ILE A 102 -9.89 1.34 -12.60
CA ILE A 102 -10.72 1.38 -11.39
C ILE A 102 -12.10 0.91 -11.81
N ILE A 103 -12.40 -0.38 -11.63
CA ILE A 103 -13.63 -1.00 -12.16
C ILE A 103 -14.82 -0.89 -11.20
N TYR A 104 -14.58 -0.57 -9.94
CA TYR A 104 -15.62 -0.38 -8.94
C TYR A 104 -15.12 0.45 -7.75
N PHE A 105 -16.03 1.24 -7.18
CA PHE A 105 -15.85 2.01 -5.96
C PHE A 105 -17.07 1.86 -5.05
N HIS A 106 -16.84 1.65 -3.76
CA HIS A 106 -17.90 1.67 -2.75
C HIS A 106 -17.45 2.39 -1.48
N ASP A 107 -18.28 3.30 -1.02
CA ASP A 107 -18.04 4.08 0.20
C ASP A 107 -18.88 3.53 1.37
N PHE A 108 -18.25 2.76 2.24
CA PHE A 108 -18.85 2.26 3.49
C PHE A 108 -18.86 3.31 4.61
N CYS A 109 -18.18 4.46 4.41
CA CYS A 109 -18.11 5.51 5.41
C CYS A 109 -19.34 6.40 5.41
N TYR A 110 -19.69 6.92 4.23
CA TYR A 110 -20.70 7.96 4.05
C TYR A 110 -21.71 7.61 2.96
N GLY A 111 -21.54 6.51 2.24
CA GLY A 111 -22.43 6.05 1.18
C GLY A 111 -22.40 6.90 -0.09
N ARG A 112 -21.34 7.69 -0.33
CA ARG A 112 -21.21 8.49 -1.56
C ARG A 112 -20.97 7.58 -2.76
N LYS A 113 -21.57 7.90 -3.90
CA LYS A 113 -21.45 7.09 -5.13
C LYS A 113 -20.23 7.45 -5.97
N GLU A 114 -19.80 8.70 -5.92
CA GLU A 114 -18.67 9.21 -6.69
C GLU A 114 -17.34 8.83 -6.04
N MET A 115 -16.35 8.53 -6.88
CA MET A 115 -14.99 8.24 -6.40
C MET A 115 -14.34 9.48 -5.81
N TYR A 116 -13.80 9.35 -4.60
CA TYR A 116 -13.02 10.37 -3.93
C TYR A 116 -12.05 9.75 -2.92
N ASP A 117 -11.04 10.52 -2.55
CA ASP A 117 -10.09 10.21 -1.48
C ASP A 117 -9.74 11.52 -0.75
N ASP A 118 -10.39 11.76 0.35
CA ASP A 118 -10.20 12.96 1.17
C ASP A 118 -8.91 12.92 2.00
N ASN A 119 -8.31 11.75 2.17
CA ASN A 119 -7.03 11.52 2.86
C ASN A 119 -5.83 11.41 1.90
N GLY A 120 -5.95 10.59 0.85
CA GLY A 120 -4.91 10.31 -0.15
C GLY A 120 -4.07 9.07 0.13
N HIS A 121 -4.38 8.30 1.18
CA HIS A 121 -3.66 7.07 1.48
C HIS A 121 -4.06 5.94 0.51
N GLY A 122 -5.35 5.75 0.26
CA GLY A 122 -5.84 4.69 -0.63
C GLY A 122 -5.45 4.91 -2.09
N THR A 123 -5.44 6.15 -2.57
CA THR A 123 -4.92 6.50 -3.90
C THR A 123 -3.45 6.13 -4.03
N HIS A 124 -2.64 6.43 -3.02
CA HIS A 124 -1.22 6.09 -2.98
C HIS A 124 -0.99 4.58 -2.99
N VAL A 125 -1.70 3.84 -2.13
CA VAL A 125 -1.67 2.36 -2.06
C VAL A 125 -2.04 1.74 -3.40
N SER A 126 -3.13 2.20 -4.02
CA SER A 126 -3.58 1.72 -5.33
C SER A 126 -2.55 2.01 -6.43
N GLY A 127 -1.87 3.16 -6.39
CA GLY A 127 -0.81 3.51 -7.32
C GLY A 127 0.41 2.60 -7.23
N ILE A 128 0.80 2.15 -6.02
CA ILE A 128 1.87 1.15 -5.82
C ILE A 128 1.50 -0.18 -6.48
N ILE A 129 0.24 -0.58 -6.39
CA ILE A 129 -0.25 -1.82 -7.01
C ILE A 129 -0.30 -1.66 -8.53
N ALA A 130 -1.05 -0.66 -9.03
CA ALA A 130 -1.60 -0.63 -10.38
C ALA A 130 -1.34 0.66 -11.19
N GLY A 131 -0.63 1.65 -10.66
CA GLY A 131 -0.28 2.84 -11.43
C GLY A 131 0.49 2.45 -12.70
N ASN A 132 0.11 2.98 -13.88
CA ASN A 132 0.84 2.68 -15.12
C ASN A 132 1.96 3.68 -15.43
N GLY A 133 2.09 4.75 -14.64
CA GLY A 133 3.11 5.78 -14.82
C GLY A 133 2.87 6.71 -16.01
N LYS A 134 1.71 6.67 -16.65
CA LYS A 134 1.35 7.46 -17.84
C LYS A 134 1.58 8.95 -17.64
N MET A 135 1.22 9.45 -16.48
CA MET A 135 1.41 10.84 -16.14
C MET A 135 2.90 11.22 -16.08
N SER A 136 3.74 10.41 -15.44
CA SER A 136 5.19 10.64 -15.38
C SER A 136 5.86 10.47 -16.75
N GLU A 137 5.37 9.56 -17.59
CA GLU A 137 5.83 9.38 -18.97
C GLU A 137 5.51 10.59 -19.85
N GLN A 138 4.36 11.21 -19.65
CA GLN A 138 3.99 12.42 -20.40
C GLN A 138 4.91 13.60 -20.05
N TYR A 139 5.30 13.78 -18.80
CA TYR A 139 6.29 14.79 -18.41
C TYR A 139 7.67 14.56 -19.06
N LEU A 140 8.08 13.30 -19.28
CA LEU A 140 9.31 12.98 -20.01
C LEU A 140 9.32 13.54 -21.43
N LYS A 141 8.19 13.40 -22.14
CA LYS A 141 8.04 13.87 -23.53
C LYS A 141 8.08 15.38 -23.60
N ASP A 142 7.55 16.06 -22.58
CA ASP A 142 7.41 17.52 -22.56
C ASP A 142 8.68 18.27 -22.12
N THR A 143 9.63 17.61 -21.45
CA THR A 143 10.74 18.31 -20.76
C THR A 143 12.14 17.96 -21.24
N ALA A 144 12.33 16.97 -22.10
CA ALA A 144 13.64 16.43 -22.53
C ALA A 144 14.61 16.06 -21.38
N HIS A 145 14.11 15.98 -20.15
CA HIS A 145 14.87 15.61 -18.96
C HIS A 145 14.66 14.13 -18.65
N LYS A 146 15.67 13.46 -18.07
CA LYS A 146 15.55 12.09 -17.54
C LYS A 146 14.61 12.08 -16.31
N VAL A 147 13.32 12.06 -16.52
CA VAL A 147 12.30 11.86 -15.48
C VAL A 147 12.14 10.36 -15.26
N ARG A 148 11.90 9.94 -14.06
CA ARG A 148 11.66 8.52 -13.72
C ARG A 148 10.20 8.17 -13.89
N ILE A 149 9.92 6.96 -14.39
CA ILE A 149 8.56 6.47 -14.52
C ILE A 149 8.09 5.88 -13.19
N TYR A 150 7.00 6.41 -12.64
CA TYR A 150 6.45 5.98 -11.35
C TYR A 150 5.34 4.93 -11.49
N SER A 151 5.53 3.93 -12.37
CA SER A 151 4.55 2.86 -12.50
C SER A 151 4.59 1.89 -11.32
N GLY A 152 3.42 1.42 -10.90
CA GLY A 152 3.25 0.37 -9.89
C GLY A 152 3.82 -0.98 -10.32
N VAL A 153 3.65 -1.98 -9.45
CA VAL A 153 4.23 -3.31 -9.66
C VAL A 153 3.45 -4.12 -10.72
N ALA A 154 2.12 -3.96 -10.77
CA ALA A 154 1.23 -4.64 -11.71
C ALA A 154 0.40 -3.64 -12.52
N PRO A 155 1.02 -2.93 -13.50
CA PRO A 155 0.44 -1.74 -14.13
C PRO A 155 -0.79 -2.00 -15.00
N LYS A 156 -1.19 -3.25 -15.23
CA LYS A 156 -2.41 -3.62 -15.96
C LYS A 156 -3.46 -4.33 -15.12
N CYS A 157 -3.23 -4.51 -13.81
CA CYS A 157 -4.28 -5.08 -12.95
C CYS A 157 -5.44 -4.10 -12.74
N ARG A 158 -6.60 -4.65 -12.42
CA ARG A 158 -7.83 -3.89 -12.13
C ARG A 158 -7.94 -3.63 -10.63
N ILE A 159 -8.48 -2.47 -10.27
CA ILE A 159 -8.67 -2.06 -8.89
C ILE A 159 -10.16 -1.95 -8.57
N ILE A 160 -10.52 -2.49 -7.42
CA ILE A 160 -11.76 -2.20 -6.72
C ILE A 160 -11.38 -1.45 -5.45
N MET A 161 -11.95 -0.27 -5.24
CA MET A 161 -11.72 0.48 -4.00
C MET A 161 -12.94 0.41 -3.09
N LEU A 162 -12.71 -0.03 -1.87
CA LEU A 162 -13.67 -0.10 -0.79
C LEU A 162 -13.24 0.90 0.29
N LYS A 163 -13.89 2.07 0.30
CA LYS A 163 -13.58 3.09 1.30
C LYS A 163 -14.19 2.72 2.64
N VAL A 164 -13.34 2.31 3.57
CA VAL A 164 -13.68 1.91 4.95
C VAL A 164 -13.13 2.88 5.99
N LEU A 165 -12.29 3.84 5.59
CA LEU A 165 -11.68 4.85 6.43
C LEU A 165 -12.10 6.25 6.01
N ASP A 166 -12.26 7.13 7.02
CA ASP A 166 -12.57 8.55 6.86
C ASP A 166 -11.35 9.39 6.42
N GLU A 167 -11.52 10.70 6.35
CA GLU A 167 -10.48 11.68 5.98
C GLU A 167 -9.29 11.72 6.94
N ASN A 168 -9.46 11.24 8.17
CA ASN A 168 -8.41 11.13 9.17
C ASN A 168 -7.73 9.75 9.18
N GLY A 169 -8.20 8.82 8.34
CA GLY A 169 -7.74 7.45 8.31
C GLY A 169 -8.32 6.59 9.44
N ASN A 170 -9.42 7.02 10.07
CA ASN A 170 -10.13 6.25 11.07
C ASN A 170 -11.24 5.42 10.41
N GLY A 171 -11.51 4.25 10.97
CA GLY A 171 -12.59 3.37 10.56
C GLY A 171 -13.22 2.67 11.76
N ASN A 172 -14.25 1.89 11.53
CA ASN A 172 -14.79 1.01 12.55
C ASN A 172 -14.92 -0.44 12.04
N THR A 173 -14.93 -1.36 12.96
CA THR A 173 -14.94 -2.81 12.66
C THR A 173 -16.15 -3.22 11.83
N LYS A 174 -17.32 -2.62 12.06
CA LYS A 174 -18.53 -2.92 11.31
C LYS A 174 -18.37 -2.60 9.83
N LYS A 175 -17.91 -1.39 9.49
CA LYS A 175 -17.68 -1.00 8.08
C LYS A 175 -16.66 -1.89 7.38
N VAL A 176 -15.61 -2.32 8.10
CA VAL A 176 -14.63 -3.27 7.58
C VAL A 176 -15.26 -4.64 7.36
N LEU A 177 -16.09 -5.11 8.29
CA LEU A 177 -16.84 -6.38 8.14
C LEU A 177 -17.80 -6.32 6.94
N ASP A 178 -18.56 -5.23 6.80
CA ASP A 178 -19.49 -5.05 5.67
C ASP A 178 -18.71 -5.09 4.33
N ALA A 179 -17.53 -4.49 4.28
CA ALA A 179 -16.66 -4.53 3.10
C ALA A 179 -16.08 -5.95 2.84
N VAL A 180 -15.70 -6.69 3.88
CA VAL A 180 -15.27 -8.10 3.77
C VAL A 180 -16.38 -8.97 3.19
N MET A 181 -17.61 -8.82 3.69
CA MET A 181 -18.78 -9.54 3.19
C MET A 181 -19.05 -9.18 1.73
N TRP A 182 -18.99 -7.89 1.38
CA TRP A 182 -19.14 -7.46 0.00
C TRP A 182 -18.11 -8.12 -0.94
N VAL A 183 -16.83 -8.21 -0.53
CA VAL A 183 -15.78 -8.88 -1.31
C VAL A 183 -16.13 -10.36 -1.51
N LYS A 184 -16.58 -11.05 -0.46
CA LYS A 184 -16.98 -12.46 -0.54
C LYS A 184 -18.11 -12.69 -1.54
N GLU A 185 -19.14 -11.85 -1.49
CA GLU A 185 -20.33 -11.93 -2.36
C GLU A 185 -20.02 -11.60 -3.83
N ASN A 186 -19.09 -10.69 -4.06
CA ASN A 186 -18.80 -10.16 -5.40
C ASN A 186 -17.52 -10.73 -6.04
N ARG A 187 -16.83 -11.68 -5.39
CA ARG A 187 -15.55 -12.22 -5.84
C ARG A 187 -15.61 -12.81 -7.26
N GLU A 188 -16.65 -13.58 -7.56
CA GLU A 188 -16.83 -14.20 -8.87
C GLU A 188 -17.17 -13.16 -9.95
N ARG A 189 -18.10 -12.24 -9.62
CA ARG A 189 -18.55 -11.19 -10.55
C ARG A 189 -17.40 -10.33 -11.07
N TYR A 190 -16.45 -9.99 -10.18
CA TYR A 190 -15.33 -9.10 -10.53
C TYR A 190 -14.00 -9.85 -10.64
N HIS A 191 -14.00 -11.17 -10.53
CA HIS A 191 -12.80 -12.01 -10.53
C HIS A 191 -11.75 -11.52 -9.52
N ILE A 192 -12.18 -11.23 -8.28
CA ILE A 192 -11.30 -10.75 -7.22
C ILE A 192 -10.38 -11.88 -6.77
N LYS A 193 -9.06 -11.72 -6.94
CA LYS A 193 -8.04 -12.68 -6.53
C LYS A 193 -7.32 -12.25 -5.24
N ILE A 194 -7.21 -10.94 -5.02
CA ILE A 194 -6.41 -10.37 -3.93
C ILE A 194 -7.24 -9.32 -3.21
N LEU A 195 -7.16 -9.33 -1.88
CA LEU A 195 -7.63 -8.25 -1.01
C LEU A 195 -6.43 -7.63 -0.30
N ASN A 196 -6.15 -6.35 -0.58
CA ASN A 196 -5.13 -5.56 0.12
C ASN A 196 -5.75 -4.78 1.27
N ILE A 197 -5.23 -4.98 2.48
CA ILE A 197 -5.62 -4.27 3.70
C ILE A 197 -4.39 -3.54 4.26
N SER A 198 -4.25 -2.26 3.94
CA SER A 198 -3.12 -1.44 4.40
C SER A 198 -3.41 -0.70 5.71
N VAL A 199 -4.38 -1.17 6.48
CA VAL A 199 -4.83 -0.61 7.75
C VAL A 199 -4.96 -1.71 8.79
N GLY A 200 -4.85 -1.34 10.06
CA GLY A 200 -4.98 -2.33 11.13
C GLY A 200 -5.16 -1.71 12.50
N MET A 201 -5.66 -2.51 13.42
CA MET A 201 -5.82 -2.16 14.83
C MET A 201 -4.89 -3.00 15.69
N LEU A 202 -4.48 -2.46 16.84
CA LEU A 202 -3.77 -3.25 17.84
C LEU A 202 -4.72 -4.25 18.50
N PRO A 203 -4.25 -5.49 18.78
CA PRO A 203 -5.01 -6.44 19.60
C PRO A 203 -5.30 -5.85 20.99
N GLY A 204 -6.47 -6.15 21.57
CA GLY A 204 -6.77 -5.85 22.97
C GLY A 204 -8.08 -5.13 23.24
N ALA A 205 -8.52 -4.18 22.39
CA ALA A 205 -9.82 -3.53 22.56
C ALA A 205 -10.87 -4.19 21.65
N GLY A 206 -12.12 -4.38 22.11
CA GLY A 206 -13.20 -4.95 21.30
C GLY A 206 -12.92 -6.40 20.85
N VAL A 207 -12.58 -7.29 21.78
CA VAL A 207 -12.16 -8.69 21.49
C VAL A 207 -13.17 -9.44 20.62
N GLU A 208 -14.45 -9.24 20.86
CA GLU A 208 -15.49 -9.94 20.10
C GLU A 208 -15.59 -9.45 18.66
N GLU A 209 -15.52 -8.14 18.43
CA GLU A 209 -15.51 -7.57 17.10
C GLU A 209 -14.24 -7.95 16.33
N GLN A 210 -13.09 -7.99 17.01
CA GLN A 210 -11.84 -8.45 16.42
C GLN A 210 -11.92 -9.92 16.00
N ARG A 211 -12.53 -10.76 16.84
CA ARG A 211 -12.74 -12.17 16.55
C ARG A 211 -13.65 -12.36 15.32
N LYS A 212 -14.77 -11.63 15.25
CA LYS A 212 -15.67 -11.65 14.09
C LYS A 212 -14.94 -11.22 12.81
N LEU A 213 -14.12 -10.17 12.88
CA LEU A 213 -13.34 -9.71 11.73
C LEU A 213 -12.32 -10.77 11.27
N LEU A 214 -11.58 -11.36 12.19
CA LEU A 214 -10.62 -12.43 11.86
C LEU A 214 -11.31 -13.64 11.24
N TYR A 215 -12.46 -14.05 11.78
CA TYR A 215 -13.25 -15.14 11.22
C TYR A 215 -13.72 -14.83 9.79
N ALA A 216 -14.30 -13.65 9.55
CA ALA A 216 -14.76 -13.26 8.23
C ALA A 216 -13.61 -13.17 7.19
N ILE A 217 -12.42 -12.72 7.62
CA ILE A 217 -11.23 -12.69 6.76
C ILE A 217 -10.70 -14.10 6.46
N ASP A 218 -10.75 -14.99 7.44
CA ASP A 218 -10.37 -16.40 7.25
C ASP A 218 -11.34 -17.11 6.29
N GLU A 219 -12.63 -16.75 6.30
CA GLU A 219 -13.60 -17.22 5.30
C GLU A 219 -13.32 -16.69 3.87
N LEU A 220 -12.80 -15.48 3.72
CA LEU A 220 -12.35 -14.98 2.39
C LEU A 220 -11.24 -15.83 1.81
N TRP A 221 -10.29 -16.23 2.66
CA TRP A 221 -9.21 -17.13 2.25
C TRP A 221 -9.77 -18.47 1.80
N ASP A 222 -10.70 -19.07 2.55
CA ASP A 222 -11.35 -20.32 2.19
C ASP A 222 -12.19 -20.19 0.90
N ALA A 223 -12.68 -18.99 0.61
CA ALA A 223 -13.37 -18.66 -0.63
C ALA A 223 -12.44 -18.38 -1.82
N GLY A 224 -11.12 -18.56 -1.67
CA GLY A 224 -10.14 -18.44 -2.75
C GLY A 224 -9.54 -17.04 -2.94
N ILE A 225 -9.67 -16.13 -1.96
CA ILE A 225 -9.11 -14.78 -2.02
C ILE A 225 -7.83 -14.71 -1.21
N MET A 226 -6.74 -14.27 -1.84
CA MET A 226 -5.47 -14.01 -1.15
C MET A 226 -5.56 -12.70 -0.37
N VAL A 227 -5.60 -12.77 0.96
CA VAL A 227 -5.65 -11.60 1.82
C VAL A 227 -4.24 -11.17 2.20
N VAL A 228 -3.87 -9.94 1.86
CA VAL A 228 -2.57 -9.31 2.15
C VAL A 228 -2.80 -8.17 3.13
N ALA A 229 -2.11 -8.19 4.27
CA ALA A 229 -2.23 -7.16 5.28
C ALA A 229 -0.89 -6.57 5.69
N ALA A 230 -0.89 -5.27 5.99
CA ALA A 230 0.25 -4.59 6.59
C ALA A 230 0.50 -5.10 8.02
N ALA A 231 1.77 -5.26 8.41
CA ALA A 231 2.12 -5.68 9.77
C ALA A 231 1.83 -4.61 10.83
N GLY A 232 1.62 -3.36 10.42
CA GLY A 232 1.51 -2.21 11.30
C GLY A 232 2.85 -1.52 11.57
N ASN A 233 2.79 -0.32 12.16
CA ASN A 233 3.95 0.55 12.33
C ASN A 233 4.29 0.78 13.82
N ASN A 234 4.04 -0.22 14.65
CA ASN A 234 4.25 -0.17 16.11
C ASN A 234 5.53 -0.87 16.57
N GLY A 235 6.40 -1.32 15.63
CA GLY A 235 7.71 -1.87 15.92
C GLY A 235 8.66 -0.87 16.60
N PRO A 236 9.87 -1.30 16.97
CA PRO A 236 10.51 -2.60 16.74
C PRO A 236 10.22 -3.68 17.79
N LYS A 237 9.39 -3.39 18.78
CA LYS A 237 9.07 -4.35 19.86
C LYS A 237 8.33 -5.56 19.32
N GLU A 238 8.46 -6.68 20.02
CA GLU A 238 7.67 -7.90 19.76
C GLU A 238 6.18 -7.69 20.06
N ASN A 239 5.32 -8.55 19.52
CA ASN A 239 3.85 -8.51 19.72
C ASN A 239 3.21 -7.20 19.24
N THR A 240 3.76 -6.59 18.18
CA THR A 240 3.25 -5.31 17.63
C THR A 240 2.57 -5.45 16.28
N VAL A 241 2.36 -6.68 15.80
CA VAL A 241 1.60 -6.94 14.58
C VAL A 241 0.13 -6.61 14.80
N THR A 242 -0.45 -5.88 13.86
CA THR A 242 -1.85 -5.43 13.91
C THR A 242 -2.82 -6.47 13.35
N ILE A 243 -4.09 -6.40 13.76
CA ILE A 243 -5.20 -7.14 13.16
C ILE A 243 -5.54 -6.46 11.81
N PRO A 244 -5.74 -7.24 10.70
CA PRO A 244 -5.89 -8.69 10.66
C PRO A 244 -4.58 -9.48 10.47
N GLY A 245 -3.43 -8.84 10.44
CA GLY A 245 -2.14 -9.49 10.18
C GLY A 245 -1.76 -10.61 11.14
N ILE A 246 -2.40 -10.72 12.30
CA ILE A 246 -2.16 -11.83 13.25
C ILE A 246 -2.78 -13.16 12.81
N SER A 247 -3.72 -13.18 11.84
CA SER A 247 -4.33 -14.42 11.35
C SER A 247 -3.30 -15.31 10.64
N ARG A 248 -3.42 -16.62 10.82
CA ARG A 248 -2.59 -17.64 10.14
C ARG A 248 -2.82 -17.65 8.63
N LYS A 249 -4.04 -17.36 8.17
CA LYS A 249 -4.42 -17.38 6.76
C LYS A 249 -3.96 -16.13 6.02
N VAL A 250 -3.95 -14.97 6.67
CA VAL A 250 -3.51 -13.71 6.09
C VAL A 250 -2.01 -13.72 5.78
N LEU A 251 -1.62 -13.21 4.62
CA LEU A 251 -0.24 -12.90 4.31
C LEU A 251 0.12 -11.52 4.88
N THR A 252 0.90 -11.51 5.93
CA THR A 252 1.30 -10.27 6.63
C THR A 252 2.62 -9.77 6.11
N VAL A 253 2.66 -8.50 5.75
CA VAL A 253 3.80 -7.86 5.10
C VAL A 253 4.46 -6.83 6.02
N GLY A 254 5.75 -7.01 6.26
CA GLY A 254 6.61 -6.03 6.94
C GLY A 254 7.41 -5.18 5.97
N SER A 255 7.94 -4.05 6.47
CA SER A 255 8.87 -3.21 5.72
C SER A 255 10.29 -3.76 5.79
N SER A 256 10.95 -3.87 4.64
CA SER A 256 12.32 -4.40 4.55
C SER A 256 13.40 -3.32 4.75
N ASP A 257 13.04 -2.06 4.73
CA ASP A 257 13.90 -0.89 4.67
C ASP A 257 13.54 0.17 5.73
N ASP A 258 12.90 -0.26 6.81
CA ASP A 258 12.55 0.60 7.95
C ASP A 258 13.76 1.08 8.79
N ASP A 259 14.94 0.53 8.50
CA ASP A 259 16.24 0.86 9.11
C ASP A 259 17.16 1.66 8.17
N THR A 260 16.73 1.97 6.95
CA THR A 260 17.59 2.65 5.97
C THR A 260 17.69 4.14 6.23
N TYR A 261 18.93 4.66 6.13
CA TYR A 261 19.20 6.10 6.18
C TYR A 261 19.00 6.70 4.78
N ASP A 262 18.25 7.79 4.70
CA ASP A 262 18.32 8.68 3.55
C ASP A 262 19.65 9.44 3.60
N ARG A 263 20.46 9.34 2.53
CA ARG A 263 21.76 10.01 2.44
C ARG A 263 21.56 11.53 2.47
N GLY A 264 21.73 12.13 3.66
CA GLY A 264 21.70 13.58 3.85
C GLY A 264 20.74 14.08 4.91
N ARG A 265 19.86 13.24 5.49
CA ARG A 265 19.05 13.57 6.66
C ARG A 265 19.23 12.50 7.72
N LYS A 266 19.41 12.94 8.99
CA LYS A 266 19.26 12.06 10.15
C LYS A 266 17.80 11.60 10.25
N VAL A 267 17.41 10.63 9.44
CA VAL A 267 16.18 9.88 9.69
C VAL A 267 16.50 9.01 10.88
N LEU A 268 15.83 9.27 11.99
CA LEU A 268 15.92 8.42 13.16
C LEU A 268 15.62 6.99 12.71
N LYS A 269 16.58 6.10 12.93
CA LYS A 269 16.45 4.66 12.75
C LYS A 269 15.25 4.20 13.56
N THR A 270 14.11 3.99 12.92
CA THR A 270 12.86 3.84 13.65
C THR A 270 12.45 2.39 13.81
N GLY A 271 12.90 1.47 12.92
CA GLY A 271 12.47 0.08 12.98
C GLY A 271 10.96 -0.05 13.16
N TYR A 272 10.17 0.75 12.42
CA TYR A 272 8.73 0.91 12.69
C TYR A 272 7.90 -0.33 12.37
N SER A 273 8.38 -1.23 11.52
CA SER A 273 7.64 -2.40 11.08
C SER A 273 7.20 -3.27 12.26
N GLY A 274 5.91 -3.61 12.31
CA GLY A 274 5.36 -4.50 13.34
C GLY A 274 6.02 -5.87 13.33
N ARG A 275 6.26 -6.44 14.51
CA ARG A 275 6.99 -7.70 14.71
C ARG A 275 6.22 -8.65 15.61
N GLY A 276 6.26 -9.95 15.24
CA GLY A 276 5.83 -11.06 16.08
C GLY A 276 6.85 -11.43 17.16
N PRO A 277 6.68 -12.61 17.79
CA PRO A 277 5.60 -13.54 17.56
C PRO A 277 4.23 -12.96 17.92
N THR A 278 3.15 -13.53 17.37
CA THR A 278 1.79 -13.24 17.85
C THR A 278 1.52 -13.94 19.17
N ALA A 279 0.44 -13.59 19.85
CA ALA A 279 0.01 -14.26 21.07
C ALA A 279 -0.17 -15.80 20.91
N CYS A 280 -0.39 -16.28 19.68
CA CYS A 280 -0.44 -17.71 19.33
C CYS A 280 0.92 -18.26 18.87
N CYS A 281 2.03 -17.62 19.21
CA CYS A 281 3.41 -18.02 18.84
C CYS A 281 3.64 -18.18 17.32
N ILE A 282 2.90 -17.46 16.50
CA ILE A 282 3.09 -17.46 15.04
C ILE A 282 4.12 -16.39 14.67
N VAL A 283 5.10 -16.79 13.86
CA VAL A 283 6.08 -15.85 13.30
C VAL A 283 5.39 -14.94 12.29
N LYS A 284 5.39 -13.65 12.55
CA LYS A 284 4.83 -12.58 11.70
C LYS A 284 5.78 -11.37 11.72
N PRO A 285 5.86 -10.57 10.64
CA PRO A 285 5.24 -10.79 9.31
C PRO A 285 5.86 -11.99 8.58
N GLU A 286 5.12 -12.59 7.63
CA GLU A 286 5.65 -13.70 6.84
C GLU A 286 6.66 -13.24 5.79
N ILE A 287 6.37 -12.12 5.12
CA ILE A 287 7.17 -11.63 3.99
C ILE A 287 7.51 -10.16 4.17
N LEU A 288 8.65 -9.76 3.62
CA LEU A 288 9.10 -8.37 3.60
C LEU A 288 9.07 -7.79 2.20
N ALA A 289 8.77 -6.49 2.11
CA ALA A 289 8.92 -5.70 0.90
C ALA A 289 9.36 -4.26 1.24
N PRO A 290 9.91 -3.49 0.30
CA PRO A 290 10.23 -2.09 0.51
C PRO A 290 8.99 -1.28 0.89
N GLY A 291 9.10 -0.45 1.92
CA GLY A 291 7.99 0.35 2.45
C GLY A 291 8.40 1.77 2.86
N THR A 292 9.68 2.15 2.73
CA THR A 292 10.19 3.45 3.16
C THR A 292 10.45 4.37 1.95
N GLY A 293 9.95 5.60 2.02
CA GLY A 293 10.19 6.62 1.00
C GLY A 293 9.55 6.32 -0.36
N ILE A 294 8.44 5.59 -0.39
CA ILE A 294 7.81 5.14 -1.64
C ILE A 294 7.04 6.26 -2.32
N THR A 295 7.37 6.54 -3.58
CA THR A 295 6.68 7.52 -4.42
C THR A 295 5.54 6.85 -5.19
N SER A 296 4.32 7.38 -5.09
CA SER A 296 3.14 6.88 -5.79
C SER A 296 2.07 7.97 -5.98
N CYS A 297 0.97 7.64 -6.66
CA CYS A 297 -0.11 8.55 -7.01
C CYS A 297 -0.60 9.42 -5.83
N SER A 298 -0.79 10.71 -6.09
CA SER A 298 -1.37 11.65 -5.14
C SER A 298 -2.89 11.78 -5.32
N LYS A 299 -3.59 12.20 -4.26
CA LYS A 299 -5.02 12.55 -4.34
C LYS A 299 -5.29 13.81 -5.17
N ASP A 300 -4.31 14.61 -5.44
CA ASP A 300 -4.42 15.86 -6.20
C ASP A 300 -4.62 15.62 -7.72
N LYS A 301 -4.84 14.36 -8.14
CA LYS A 301 -5.10 13.91 -9.53
C LYS A 301 -4.01 14.22 -10.55
N SER A 302 -3.03 15.03 -10.19
CA SER A 302 -2.01 15.56 -11.11
C SER A 302 -0.60 15.43 -10.58
N GLY A 303 -0.34 14.51 -9.66
CA GLY A 303 0.97 14.39 -9.06
C GLY A 303 1.24 13.07 -8.36
N TYR A 304 2.41 13.02 -7.77
CA TYR A 304 2.85 11.91 -6.95
C TYR A 304 3.24 12.42 -5.56
N GLN A 305 3.19 11.55 -4.58
CA GLN A 305 3.62 11.86 -3.21
C GLN A 305 4.45 10.72 -2.64
N VAL A 306 5.24 11.03 -1.63
CA VAL A 306 6.10 10.08 -0.93
C VAL A 306 5.48 9.70 0.40
N LYS A 307 5.35 8.41 0.67
CA LYS A 307 4.89 7.89 1.96
C LYS A 307 5.79 6.75 2.43
N SER A 308 5.78 6.50 3.75
CA SER A 308 6.51 5.39 4.39
C SER A 308 5.60 4.64 5.35
N GLY A 309 5.78 3.32 5.42
CA GLY A 309 5.03 2.45 6.32
C GLY A 309 4.87 1.04 5.75
N THR A 310 4.49 0.09 6.59
CA THR A 310 4.08 -1.24 6.13
C THR A 310 2.85 -1.18 5.20
N SER A 311 2.08 -0.09 5.28
CA SER A 311 1.00 0.24 4.35
C SER A 311 1.47 0.48 2.91
N MET A 312 2.77 0.75 2.69
CA MET A 312 3.39 0.85 1.37
C MET A 312 4.03 -0.48 0.96
N ALA A 313 4.52 -1.27 1.91
CA ALA A 313 5.07 -2.60 1.65
C ALA A 313 3.99 -3.62 1.23
N ALA A 314 2.82 -3.60 1.87
CA ALA A 314 1.71 -4.51 1.54
C ALA A 314 1.26 -4.41 0.06
N PRO A 315 1.01 -3.21 -0.51
CA PRO A 315 0.65 -3.09 -1.91
C PRO A 315 1.76 -3.51 -2.89
N VAL A 316 3.05 -3.41 -2.51
CA VAL A 316 4.15 -3.98 -3.31
C VAL A 316 3.98 -5.49 -3.45
N VAL A 317 3.67 -6.18 -2.35
CA VAL A 317 3.39 -7.64 -2.35
C VAL A 317 2.10 -7.94 -3.11
N SER A 318 1.04 -7.15 -2.95
CA SER A 318 -0.21 -7.34 -3.69
C SER A 318 -0.02 -7.21 -5.19
N GLY A 319 0.82 -6.26 -5.65
CA GLY A 319 1.20 -6.14 -7.06
C GLY A 319 2.02 -7.33 -7.55
N ALA A 320 2.99 -7.81 -6.75
CA ALA A 320 3.78 -9.00 -7.08
C ALA A 320 2.90 -10.27 -7.20
N LEU A 321 1.93 -10.41 -6.31
CA LEU A 321 0.93 -11.48 -6.38
C LEU A 321 0.01 -11.34 -7.60
N ALA A 322 -0.32 -10.12 -8.04
CA ALA A 322 -1.08 -9.91 -9.27
C ALA A 322 -0.31 -10.43 -10.50
N LEU A 323 1.01 -10.21 -10.58
CA LEU A 323 1.86 -10.81 -11.62
C LEU A 323 1.86 -12.35 -11.53
N ALA A 324 1.91 -12.89 -10.31
CA ALA A 324 1.92 -14.33 -10.09
C ALA A 324 0.57 -14.98 -10.44
N PHE A 325 -0.56 -14.38 -10.08
CA PHE A 325 -1.90 -14.87 -10.44
C PHE A 325 -2.22 -14.71 -11.93
N GLU A 326 -1.63 -13.74 -12.63
CA GLU A 326 -1.66 -13.70 -14.10
C GLU A 326 -1.00 -14.95 -14.70
N LYS A 327 0.13 -15.38 -14.15
CA LYS A 327 0.85 -16.58 -14.58
C LYS A 327 0.18 -17.88 -14.16
N TYR A 328 -0.35 -17.92 -12.94
CA TYR A 328 -0.96 -19.10 -12.31
C TYR A 328 -2.40 -18.81 -11.85
N PRO A 329 -3.33 -18.63 -12.79
CA PRO A 329 -4.70 -18.16 -12.47
C PRO A 329 -5.53 -19.15 -11.65
N SER A 330 -5.18 -20.44 -11.70
CA SER A 330 -5.85 -21.52 -10.96
C SER A 330 -5.34 -21.72 -9.54
N PHE A 331 -4.21 -21.10 -9.16
CA PHE A 331 -3.66 -21.28 -7.82
C PHE A 331 -4.63 -20.79 -6.75
N THR A 332 -4.78 -21.61 -5.72
CA THR A 332 -5.45 -21.25 -4.47
C THR A 332 -4.56 -20.31 -3.64
N PRO A 333 -5.11 -19.59 -2.67
CA PRO A 333 -4.31 -18.81 -1.72
C PRO A 333 -3.27 -19.65 -0.98
N ALA A 334 -3.58 -20.92 -0.65
CA ALA A 334 -2.67 -21.83 0.05
C ALA A 334 -1.45 -22.19 -0.83
N GLU A 335 -1.69 -22.57 -2.10
CA GLU A 335 -0.64 -22.88 -3.06
C GLU A 335 0.24 -21.65 -3.33
N MET A 336 -0.37 -20.48 -3.47
CA MET A 336 0.36 -19.24 -3.67
C MET A 336 1.20 -18.87 -2.42
N LYS A 337 0.67 -19.07 -1.22
CA LYS A 337 1.37 -18.83 0.04
C LYS A 337 2.54 -19.80 0.23
N LEU A 338 2.36 -21.07 -0.11
CA LEU A 338 3.44 -22.07 -0.10
C LEU A 338 4.54 -21.68 -1.09
N ARG A 339 4.17 -21.28 -2.31
CA ARG A 339 5.11 -20.82 -3.31
C ARG A 339 5.89 -19.58 -2.86
N LEU A 340 5.24 -18.62 -2.20
CA LEU A 340 5.93 -17.47 -1.59
C LEU A 340 6.96 -17.91 -0.56
N TYR A 341 6.61 -18.86 0.31
CA TYR A 341 7.51 -19.42 1.32
C TYR A 341 8.76 -20.03 0.68
N GLU A 342 8.58 -20.89 -0.33
CA GLU A 342 9.67 -21.58 -1.02
C GLU A 342 10.56 -20.64 -1.85
N ARG A 343 10.01 -19.52 -2.32
CA ARG A 343 10.63 -18.62 -3.29
C ARG A 343 11.05 -17.27 -2.72
N ALA A 344 10.78 -17.01 -1.45
CA ALA A 344 11.27 -15.81 -0.77
C ALA A 344 12.80 -15.79 -0.74
N TYR A 345 13.37 -14.60 -0.85
CA TYR A 345 14.81 -14.43 -0.73
C TYR A 345 15.20 -14.35 0.75
N PRO A 346 15.95 -15.32 1.29
CA PRO A 346 16.32 -15.32 2.70
C PRO A 346 17.22 -14.13 3.01
N ARG A 347 16.89 -13.37 4.04
CA ARG A 347 17.77 -12.35 4.59
C ARG A 347 18.69 -12.98 5.65
N SER A 348 19.94 -12.47 5.74
CA SER A 348 20.95 -12.99 6.66
C SER A 348 20.44 -13.10 8.11
N ALA A 349 20.96 -14.06 8.87
CA ALA A 349 20.57 -14.44 10.22
C ALA A 349 20.51 -13.28 11.26
N GLN A 350 21.10 -12.13 10.98
CA GLN A 350 21.02 -10.94 11.84
C GLN A 350 19.60 -10.34 11.93
N LEU A 351 18.69 -10.71 11.01
CA LEU A 351 17.27 -10.37 11.02
C LEU A 351 16.41 -11.59 11.39
N GLY A 352 16.95 -12.61 11.99
CA GLY A 352 16.41 -13.94 12.30
C GLY A 352 15.10 -14.03 13.09
N ARG A 353 14.30 -12.95 13.10
CA ARG A 353 12.98 -12.87 13.73
C ARG A 353 11.89 -12.45 12.75
N ILE A 354 12.18 -12.38 11.44
CA ILE A 354 11.24 -11.86 10.44
C ILE A 354 11.05 -12.91 9.35
N GLY A 355 10.00 -13.73 9.53
CA GLY A 355 9.35 -14.53 8.52
C GLY A 355 10.23 -15.29 7.53
N TRP A 356 9.73 -15.39 6.30
CA TRP A 356 10.35 -16.17 5.21
C TRP A 356 11.46 -15.42 4.46
N GLY A 357 11.52 -14.11 4.59
CA GLY A 357 12.47 -13.25 3.89
C GLY A 357 11.81 -12.16 3.06
N MET A 358 12.53 -11.68 2.05
CA MET A 358 12.04 -10.63 1.15
C MET A 358 11.36 -11.25 -0.09
N ILE A 359 10.30 -10.61 -0.58
CA ILE A 359 9.64 -11.03 -1.81
C ILE A 359 10.60 -10.95 -3.00
N HIS A 360 10.60 -11.97 -3.84
CA HIS A 360 11.40 -12.07 -5.06
C HIS A 360 10.50 -12.50 -6.23
N VAL A 361 10.11 -11.52 -7.05
CA VAL A 361 9.08 -11.73 -8.09
C VAL A 361 9.55 -12.73 -9.15
N ASP A 362 10.78 -12.61 -9.61
CA ASP A 362 11.30 -13.50 -10.63
C ASP A 362 11.31 -14.99 -10.17
N HIS A 363 11.62 -15.25 -8.91
CA HIS A 363 11.50 -16.59 -8.35
C HIS A 363 10.03 -17.03 -8.23
N LEU A 364 9.15 -16.11 -7.86
CA LEU A 364 7.72 -16.39 -7.68
C LEU A 364 7.05 -16.80 -9.00
N VAL A 365 7.45 -16.23 -10.13
CA VAL A 365 6.84 -16.48 -11.43
C VAL A 365 7.62 -17.47 -12.32
N ARG A 366 8.74 -18.00 -11.87
CA ARG A 366 9.46 -19.12 -12.54
C ARG A 366 8.97 -20.46 -12.03
#